data_3881827fba8f595da1642879a4d285ed
#
_entry.id   3881827fba8f595da1642879a4d285ed
#
_cell.length_a   1.000
_cell.length_b   1.000
_cell.length_c   1.000
_cell.angle_alpha   90.00
_cell.angle_beta   90.00
_cell.angle_gamma   90.00
#
_symmetry.space_group_name_H-M   'P 1'
#
loop_
_entity.id
_entity.type
_entity.pdbx_description
1 polymer ?
#
loop_
_entity_poly.entity_id
_entity_poly.type
_entity_poly.pdbx_seq_one_letter_code
_entity_poly.pdbx_strand_id
1 'polypeptide(L)'
;MNVQPRRPPRQLRRWALAASALLLALVAAASLRGWLPFLYAPGYTPETMTAITTQRTTHCIGRYLITLPSNFELRTGGWGNIELYYGLDKNFKRVYATVREERYSNEAFWDEVNKRRFELRDMKNDETKGSMLLHGEQIDKVSALLRRLPDQESAGSIKSELHVLVGQRYVTLEQQSYSSDDKNISYKNADPAAAEARLRMVASKLLPYENAERAKPGFCMQGVLFDVGQVDERASFGFTANDLGGVVVDVDYHAVTGQPREGLLARVKRSYSDYPPLRTLIATLRERHTELGGVPAEESLDKTSRSPIRHFFHIERRDAQPRTLDRPYFGIELRTGMRYFVPVPAGQQPPETEGESYYSAEDHEIVHPESDSVLSDEQVLRLWDEMLASVRKR
;
A
#
# COMPACT_ATOMS: atom_id res chain seq x y z
N MET A 1 9.23 42.05 -71.77
CA MET A 1 9.10 43.02 -70.64
C MET A 1 9.51 42.28 -69.38
N ASN A 2 10.74 42.58 -68.95
CA ASN A 2 11.30 41.97 -67.71
C ASN A 2 11.00 42.88 -66.55
N VAL A 3 10.05 42.48 -65.69
CA VAL A 3 9.74 43.21 -64.42
C VAL A 3 10.68 42.71 -63.34
N GLN A 4 11.70 43.48 -63.03
CA GLN A 4 12.56 43.22 -61.84
C GLN A 4 11.78 43.43 -60.54
N PRO A 5 11.83 42.53 -59.56
CA PRO A 5 11.19 42.72 -58.27
C PRO A 5 11.88 43.82 -57.49
N ARG A 6 11.15 44.89 -57.11
CA ARG A 6 11.65 45.98 -56.27
C ARG A 6 12.04 45.44 -54.90
N ARG A 7 13.28 45.60 -54.52
CA ARG A 7 13.77 45.30 -53.16
C ARG A 7 13.05 46.20 -52.14
N PRO A 8 12.52 45.65 -51.04
CA PRO A 8 11.86 46.46 -50.03
C PRO A 8 12.87 47.45 -49.41
N PRO A 9 12.42 48.67 -49.02
CA PRO A 9 13.27 49.69 -48.44
C PRO A 9 13.94 49.21 -47.15
N ARG A 10 15.22 49.56 -46.96
CA ARG A 10 16.06 49.14 -45.82
C ARG A 10 15.44 49.36 -44.44
N GLN A 11 14.53 50.34 -44.33
CA GLN A 11 13.78 50.60 -43.08
C GLN A 11 12.80 49.49 -42.74
N LEU A 12 12.07 48.93 -43.68
CA LEU A 12 11.13 47.83 -43.43
C LEU A 12 11.84 46.55 -42.91
N ARG A 13 13.05 46.26 -43.37
CA ARG A 13 13.88 45.16 -42.88
C ARG A 13 14.32 45.38 -41.43
N ARG A 14 14.66 46.64 -41.03
CA ARG A 14 15.05 46.96 -39.65
C ARG A 14 13.85 46.81 -38.69
N TRP A 15 12.67 47.24 -39.12
CA TRP A 15 11.46 47.08 -38.28
C TRP A 15 11.03 45.62 -38.15
N ALA A 16 11.15 44.80 -39.21
CA ALA A 16 10.86 43.35 -39.16
C ALA A 16 11.82 42.61 -38.21
N LEU A 17 13.14 42.93 -38.27
CA LEU A 17 14.10 42.34 -37.34
C LEU A 17 13.89 42.77 -35.89
N ALA A 18 13.54 44.03 -35.64
CA ALA A 18 13.25 44.55 -34.30
C ALA A 18 11.96 43.88 -33.74
N ALA A 19 10.91 43.71 -34.53
CA ALA A 19 9.69 43.04 -34.13
C ALA A 19 9.92 41.55 -33.82
N SER A 20 10.74 40.87 -34.61
CA SER A 20 11.11 39.45 -34.35
C SER A 20 11.94 39.30 -33.08
N ALA A 21 12.89 40.20 -32.81
CA ALA A 21 13.67 40.20 -31.59
C ALA A 21 12.82 40.49 -30.35
N LEU A 22 11.84 41.41 -30.47
CA LEU A 22 10.90 41.69 -29.37
C LEU A 22 9.99 40.51 -29.08
N LEU A 23 9.50 39.83 -30.13
CA LEU A 23 8.66 38.62 -29.97
C LEU A 23 9.43 37.49 -29.29
N LEU A 24 10.70 37.26 -29.68
CA LEU A 24 11.57 36.26 -29.06
C LEU A 24 11.86 36.63 -27.59
N ALA A 25 12.09 37.91 -27.30
CA ALA A 25 12.29 38.37 -25.92
C ALA A 25 11.04 38.22 -25.05
N LEU A 26 9.83 38.46 -25.61
CA LEU A 26 8.57 38.25 -24.91
C LEU A 26 8.28 36.78 -24.66
N VAL A 27 8.56 35.91 -25.64
CA VAL A 27 8.43 34.46 -25.48
C VAL A 27 9.43 33.94 -24.44
N ALA A 28 10.68 34.40 -24.44
CA ALA A 28 11.66 34.04 -23.46
C ALA A 28 11.30 34.54 -22.06
N ALA A 29 10.80 35.77 -21.95
CA ALA A 29 10.34 36.33 -20.66
C ALA A 29 9.08 35.64 -20.14
N ALA A 30 8.15 35.23 -21.00
CA ALA A 30 6.97 34.46 -20.64
C ALA A 30 7.36 33.03 -20.20
N SER A 31 8.33 32.41 -20.85
CA SER A 31 8.88 31.12 -20.46
C SER A 31 9.59 31.18 -19.12
N LEU A 32 10.39 32.24 -18.85
CA LEU A 32 11.07 32.45 -17.58
C LEU A 32 10.11 32.80 -16.43
N ARG A 33 8.91 33.31 -16.71
CA ARG A 33 7.90 33.63 -15.72
C ARG A 33 6.80 32.57 -15.53
N GLY A 34 6.95 31.38 -16.17
CA GLY A 34 5.96 30.31 -16.04
C GLY A 34 4.58 30.63 -16.61
N TRP A 35 4.48 31.62 -17.53
CA TRP A 35 3.22 32.09 -18.12
C TRP A 35 2.78 31.30 -19.36
N LEU A 36 3.51 30.24 -19.72
CA LEU A 36 3.08 29.28 -20.74
C LEU A 36 2.58 28.02 -20.04
N PRO A 37 1.29 27.94 -19.71
CA PRO A 37 0.73 26.76 -19.02
C PRO A 37 0.80 25.47 -19.85
N PHE A 38 1.19 25.57 -21.13
CA PHE A 38 1.28 24.43 -22.06
C PHE A 38 2.63 23.70 -22.07
N LEU A 39 3.65 24.20 -21.36
CA LEU A 39 5.00 23.61 -21.36
C LEU A 39 5.42 23.02 -20.01
N TYR A 40 4.63 23.23 -18.96
CA TYR A 40 4.86 22.59 -17.67
C TYR A 40 3.66 21.72 -17.33
N ALA A 41 3.83 20.40 -17.36
CA ALA A 41 3.00 19.54 -16.56
C ALA A 41 3.09 20.08 -15.10
N PRO A 42 1.98 20.14 -14.33
CA PRO A 42 2.02 20.54 -12.94
C PRO A 42 2.87 19.53 -12.16
N GLY A 43 4.16 19.79 -12.10
CA GLY A 43 5.12 18.98 -11.36
C GLY A 43 5.60 19.76 -10.14
N TYR A 44 5.90 19.06 -9.08
CA TYR A 44 6.60 19.65 -7.95
C TYR A 44 7.92 20.29 -8.40
N THR A 45 8.25 21.44 -7.81
CA THR A 45 9.55 22.06 -8.08
C THR A 45 10.68 21.13 -7.59
N PRO A 46 11.89 21.22 -8.13
CA PRO A 46 13.05 20.45 -7.64
C PRO A 46 13.27 20.62 -6.12
N GLU A 47 12.97 21.80 -5.59
CA GLU A 47 13.06 22.11 -4.16
C GLU A 47 12.03 21.34 -3.34
N THR A 48 10.78 21.26 -3.82
CA THR A 48 9.71 20.47 -3.19
C THR A 48 10.06 18.99 -3.18
N MET A 49 10.57 18.44 -4.28
CA MET A 49 11.04 17.06 -4.34
C MET A 49 12.21 16.80 -3.39
N THR A 50 13.14 17.74 -3.27
CA THR A 50 14.25 17.62 -2.32
C THR A 50 13.74 17.63 -0.88
N ALA A 51 12.76 18.48 -0.54
CA ALA A 51 12.16 18.51 0.79
C ALA A 51 11.41 17.19 1.11
N ILE A 52 10.66 16.64 0.15
CA ILE A 52 9.93 15.37 0.30
C ILE A 52 10.89 14.20 0.53
N THR A 53 12.02 14.17 -0.18
CA THR A 53 12.97 13.05 -0.10
C THR A 53 13.99 13.16 1.03
N THR A 54 14.11 14.31 1.71
CA THR A 54 15.06 14.50 2.83
C THR A 54 14.57 13.89 4.14
N GLN A 55 13.30 13.96 4.45
CA GLN A 55 12.74 13.29 5.62
C GLN A 55 12.28 11.88 5.22
N ARG A 56 12.87 10.88 5.87
CA ARG A 56 12.64 9.48 5.52
C ARG A 56 12.32 8.64 6.74
N THR A 57 11.41 7.70 6.56
CA THR A 57 11.06 6.72 7.58
C THR A 57 11.38 5.31 7.07
N THR A 58 12.08 4.53 7.90
CA THR A 58 12.36 3.13 7.61
C THR A 58 11.25 2.26 8.20
N HIS A 59 10.56 1.55 7.32
CA HIS A 59 9.51 0.60 7.67
C HIS A 59 10.06 -0.82 7.67
N CYS A 60 9.59 -1.63 8.60
CA CYS A 60 9.81 -3.07 8.58
C CYS A 60 8.61 -3.76 7.95
N ILE A 61 8.86 -4.56 6.92
CA ILE A 61 7.85 -5.28 6.16
C ILE A 61 8.27 -6.75 6.07
N GLY A 62 7.64 -7.60 6.87
CA GLY A 62 8.06 -8.99 6.97
C GLY A 62 9.50 -9.11 7.48
N ARG A 63 10.39 -9.64 6.65
CA ARG A 63 11.83 -9.78 6.97
C ARG A 63 12.71 -8.77 6.26
N TYR A 64 12.13 -7.67 5.75
CA TYR A 64 12.83 -6.64 4.98
C TYR A 64 12.58 -5.26 5.55
N LEU A 65 13.55 -4.39 5.33
CA LEU A 65 13.43 -2.96 5.56
C LEU A 65 13.26 -2.27 4.21
N ILE A 66 12.40 -1.25 4.19
CA ILE A 66 12.24 -0.30 3.11
C ILE A 66 12.20 1.11 3.69
N THR A 67 12.84 2.05 3.05
CA THR A 67 12.83 3.45 3.47
C THR A 67 12.02 4.27 2.48
N LEU A 68 10.97 4.90 2.96
CA LEU A 68 10.08 5.77 2.19
C LEU A 68 10.24 7.22 2.68
N PRO A 69 9.88 8.23 1.88
CA PRO A 69 9.65 9.57 2.38
C PRO A 69 8.66 9.55 3.55
N SER A 70 8.83 10.42 4.53
CA SER A 70 8.05 10.41 5.78
C SER A 70 6.58 10.78 5.63
N ASN A 71 6.19 11.32 4.47
CA ASN A 71 4.81 11.60 4.10
C ASN A 71 4.04 10.39 3.55
N PHE A 72 4.72 9.23 3.41
CA PHE A 72 4.02 7.98 3.11
C PHE A 72 3.45 7.38 4.39
N GLU A 73 2.14 7.28 4.42
CA GLU A 73 1.38 6.68 5.50
C GLU A 73 0.89 5.29 5.11
N LEU A 74 0.86 4.38 6.07
CA LEU A 74 0.28 3.06 5.83
C LEU A 74 -1.23 3.20 5.63
N ARG A 75 -1.77 2.61 4.57
CA ARG A 75 -3.21 2.61 4.34
C ARG A 75 -3.92 1.77 5.40
N THR A 76 -4.81 2.42 6.16
CA THR A 76 -5.73 1.77 7.08
C THR A 76 -6.88 1.13 6.30
N GLY A 77 -7.37 -0.03 6.72
CA GLY A 77 -8.60 -0.59 6.16
C GLY A 77 -8.46 -1.74 5.16
N GLY A 78 -7.42 -2.58 5.24
CA GLY A 78 -7.40 -3.86 4.52
C GLY A 78 -6.11 -4.22 3.80
N TRP A 79 -5.12 -3.37 3.78
CA TRP A 79 -3.87 -3.58 3.04
C TRP A 79 -2.65 -3.82 3.92
N GLY A 80 -2.84 -4.12 5.19
CA GLY A 80 -1.80 -4.48 6.15
C GLY A 80 -2.09 -5.81 6.82
N ASN A 81 -2.39 -6.85 6.04
CA ASN A 81 -2.70 -8.17 6.57
C ASN A 81 -1.46 -9.03 6.66
N ILE A 82 -1.24 -9.57 7.85
CA ILE A 82 -0.26 -10.62 8.11
C ILE A 82 -0.98 -11.95 8.20
N GLU A 83 -0.46 -12.95 7.53
CA GLU A 83 -0.88 -14.33 7.67
C GLU A 83 0.30 -15.17 8.17
N LEU A 84 0.14 -15.82 9.32
CA LEU A 84 1.11 -16.72 9.91
C LEU A 84 0.59 -18.13 9.83
N TYR A 85 1.40 -19.05 9.31
CA TYR A 85 1.01 -20.43 9.06
C TYR A 85 1.75 -21.40 10.00
N TYR A 86 1.00 -22.34 10.56
CA TYR A 86 1.48 -23.32 11.51
C TYR A 86 1.16 -24.75 11.05
N GLY A 87 2.16 -25.63 11.12
CA GLY A 87 2.03 -27.05 10.74
C GLY A 87 1.87 -27.27 9.25
N LEU A 88 1.56 -28.50 8.86
CA LEU A 88 1.48 -28.95 7.45
C LEU A 88 0.18 -28.53 6.77
N ASP A 89 -0.91 -28.47 7.53
CA ASP A 89 -2.21 -28.03 7.04
C ASP A 89 -2.34 -26.51 7.23
N LYS A 90 -1.95 -25.77 6.21
CA LYS A 90 -1.89 -24.30 6.24
C LYS A 90 -3.25 -23.63 6.29
N ASN A 91 -4.31 -24.27 5.82
CA ASN A 91 -5.62 -23.63 5.71
C ASN A 91 -6.30 -23.43 7.07
N PHE A 92 -6.14 -24.37 8.00
CA PHE A 92 -6.80 -24.35 9.31
C PHE A 92 -5.94 -23.87 10.46
N LYS A 93 -4.63 -23.76 10.24
CA LYS A 93 -3.68 -23.28 11.25
C LYS A 93 -3.13 -21.91 10.90
N ARG A 94 -3.91 -21.12 10.20
CA ARG A 94 -3.56 -19.76 9.81
C ARG A 94 -4.06 -18.77 10.85
N VAL A 95 -3.16 -17.92 11.33
CA VAL A 95 -3.45 -16.76 12.17
C VAL A 95 -3.33 -15.51 11.31
N TYR A 96 -4.37 -14.72 11.25
CA TYR A 96 -4.33 -13.37 10.71
C TYR A 96 -3.90 -12.42 11.80
N ALA A 97 -3.05 -11.46 11.48
CA ALA A 97 -2.66 -10.41 12.39
C ALA A 97 -2.78 -9.05 11.73
N THR A 98 -3.29 -8.09 12.46
CA THR A 98 -3.25 -6.67 12.09
C THR A 98 -2.59 -5.89 13.22
N VAL A 99 -1.84 -4.84 12.86
CA VAL A 99 -1.23 -3.92 13.82
C VAL A 99 -1.70 -2.52 13.46
N ARG A 100 -2.25 -1.80 14.41
CA ARG A 100 -2.62 -0.40 14.18
C ARG A 100 -1.39 0.50 14.25
N GLU A 101 -1.34 1.49 13.37
CA GLU A 101 -0.19 2.39 13.27
C GLU A 101 -0.12 3.36 14.45
N GLU A 102 -1.26 3.77 14.97
CA GLU A 102 -1.36 4.71 16.07
C GLU A 102 -0.78 4.11 17.37
N ARG A 103 -0.35 4.99 18.24
CA ARG A 103 0.07 4.61 19.60
C ARG A 103 -1.13 4.65 20.53
N TYR A 104 -1.33 3.58 21.27
CA TYR A 104 -2.41 3.43 22.21
C TYR A 104 -1.93 3.53 23.65
N SER A 105 -2.61 4.32 24.49
CA SER A 105 -2.57 4.16 25.93
C SER A 105 -3.35 2.88 26.32
N ASN A 106 -3.20 2.44 27.56
CA ASN A 106 -4.00 1.31 28.04
C ASN A 106 -5.51 1.64 28.04
N GLU A 107 -5.88 2.87 28.37
CA GLU A 107 -7.26 3.35 28.36
C GLU A 107 -7.84 3.31 26.95
N ALA A 108 -7.17 3.95 25.98
CA ALA A 108 -7.60 3.94 24.58
C ALA A 108 -7.69 2.53 23.99
N PHE A 109 -6.80 1.62 24.38
CA PHE A 109 -6.88 0.21 23.99
C PHE A 109 -8.19 -0.43 24.49
N TRP A 110 -8.52 -0.23 25.78
CA TRP A 110 -9.74 -0.80 26.34
C TRP A 110 -11.01 -0.17 25.78
N ASP A 111 -10.98 1.11 25.45
CA ASP A 111 -12.11 1.78 24.78
C ASP A 111 -12.40 1.11 23.43
N GLU A 112 -11.38 0.85 22.61
CA GLU A 112 -11.54 0.16 21.32
C GLU A 112 -12.01 -1.30 21.49
N VAL A 113 -11.45 -2.04 22.45
CA VAL A 113 -11.89 -3.42 22.74
C VAL A 113 -13.35 -3.44 23.20
N ASN A 114 -13.75 -2.52 24.09
CA ASN A 114 -15.13 -2.43 24.55
C ASN A 114 -16.08 -2.00 23.44
N LYS A 115 -15.69 -1.02 22.62
CA LYS A 115 -16.46 -0.63 21.42
C LYS A 115 -16.70 -1.84 20.53
N ARG A 116 -15.67 -2.58 20.16
CA ARG A 116 -15.78 -3.81 19.37
C ARG A 116 -16.69 -4.84 19.99
N ARG A 117 -16.58 -5.05 21.30
CA ARG A 117 -17.42 -5.97 22.06
C ARG A 117 -18.90 -5.57 22.04
N PHE A 118 -19.21 -4.27 22.17
CA PHE A 118 -20.57 -3.75 22.09
C PHE A 118 -21.15 -3.88 20.69
N GLU A 119 -20.39 -3.53 19.65
CA GLU A 119 -20.80 -3.70 18.25
C GLU A 119 -21.20 -5.15 17.97
N LEU A 120 -20.34 -6.11 18.32
CA LEU A 120 -20.59 -7.53 18.09
C LEU A 120 -21.78 -8.04 18.91
N ARG A 121 -22.00 -7.53 20.12
CA ARG A 121 -23.15 -7.93 20.97
C ARG A 121 -24.45 -7.42 20.38
N ASP A 122 -24.49 -6.21 19.87
CA ASP A 122 -25.70 -5.55 19.42
C ASP A 122 -26.06 -5.96 17.98
N MET A 123 -25.08 -6.36 17.18
CA MET A 123 -25.25 -6.91 15.84
C MET A 123 -25.87 -8.31 15.89
N LYS A 124 -26.85 -8.57 15.03
CA LYS A 124 -27.55 -9.86 14.96
C LYS A 124 -27.06 -10.67 13.76
N ASN A 125 -26.94 -11.96 13.95
CA ASN A 125 -26.73 -12.92 12.88
C ASN A 125 -28.08 -13.32 12.28
N ASP A 126 -28.19 -13.35 10.97
CA ASP A 126 -29.44 -13.60 10.24
C ASP A 126 -29.88 -15.05 10.29
N GLU A 127 -28.95 -15.98 10.42
CA GLU A 127 -29.26 -17.41 10.53
C GLU A 127 -29.72 -17.78 11.94
N THR A 128 -28.97 -17.40 12.97
CA THR A 128 -29.25 -17.76 14.37
C THR A 128 -30.24 -16.81 15.05
N LYS A 129 -30.47 -15.61 14.51
CA LYS A 129 -31.17 -14.47 15.12
C LYS A 129 -30.57 -14.01 16.46
N GLY A 130 -29.44 -14.60 16.85
CA GLY A 130 -28.68 -14.27 18.06
C GLY A 130 -27.68 -13.16 17.86
N SER A 131 -26.95 -12.82 18.93
CA SER A 131 -25.82 -11.89 18.90
C SER A 131 -24.69 -12.46 18.06
N MET A 132 -23.95 -11.58 17.37
CA MET A 132 -22.68 -11.96 16.72
C MET A 132 -21.61 -12.34 17.75
N LEU A 133 -21.63 -11.75 18.94
CA LEU A 133 -20.72 -12.07 20.03
C LEU A 133 -21.18 -13.36 20.73
N LEU A 134 -20.37 -14.40 20.68
CA LEU A 134 -20.59 -15.66 21.36
C LEU A 134 -19.98 -15.71 22.77
N HIS A 135 -18.80 -15.09 22.93
CA HIS A 135 -18.08 -15.04 24.19
C HIS A 135 -17.13 -13.85 24.21
N GLY A 136 -16.89 -13.28 25.39
CA GLY A 136 -15.91 -12.20 25.59
C GLY A 136 -15.24 -12.35 26.94
N GLU A 137 -13.91 -12.36 26.97
CA GLU A 137 -13.07 -12.55 28.15
C GLU A 137 -11.95 -11.51 28.18
N GLN A 138 -11.79 -10.84 29.33
CA GLN A 138 -10.56 -10.11 29.62
C GLN A 138 -9.56 -11.11 30.16
N ILE A 139 -8.42 -11.28 29.49
CA ILE A 139 -7.38 -12.23 29.89
C ILE A 139 -6.49 -11.61 30.96
N ASP A 140 -6.03 -10.38 30.73
CA ASP A 140 -5.19 -9.61 31.63
C ASP A 140 -5.37 -8.09 31.41
N LYS A 141 -4.41 -7.27 31.87
CA LYS A 141 -4.49 -5.80 31.78
C LYS A 141 -4.30 -5.26 30.34
N VAL A 142 -3.78 -6.06 29.43
CA VAL A 142 -3.37 -5.65 28.07
C VAL A 142 -3.89 -6.60 26.99
N SER A 143 -4.79 -7.53 27.35
CA SER A 143 -5.35 -8.46 26.38
C SER A 143 -6.78 -8.90 26.66
N ALA A 144 -7.56 -9.12 25.59
CA ALA A 144 -8.92 -9.61 25.60
C ALA A 144 -9.18 -10.57 24.45
N LEU A 145 -10.00 -11.59 24.68
CA LEU A 145 -10.46 -12.55 23.70
C LEU A 145 -11.95 -12.34 23.43
N LEU A 146 -12.31 -12.20 22.14
CA LEU A 146 -13.68 -12.17 21.67
C LEU A 146 -13.89 -13.36 20.73
N ARG A 147 -14.92 -14.18 20.99
CA ARG A 147 -15.36 -15.24 20.10
C ARG A 147 -16.66 -14.80 19.43
N ARG A 148 -16.72 -14.88 18.10
CA ARG A 148 -17.87 -14.38 17.34
C ARG A 148 -18.21 -15.26 16.14
N LEU A 149 -19.38 -15.06 15.58
CA LEU A 149 -19.71 -15.55 14.25
C LEU A 149 -18.90 -14.82 13.17
N PRO A 150 -18.62 -15.45 12.04
CA PRO A 150 -17.71 -14.88 11.02
C PRO A 150 -18.30 -13.64 10.34
N ASP A 151 -19.58 -13.68 10.01
CA ASP A 151 -20.38 -12.64 9.37
C ASP A 151 -21.86 -12.75 9.78
N GLN A 152 -22.68 -11.80 9.31
CA GLN A 152 -24.11 -11.78 9.65
C GLN A 152 -24.92 -12.88 8.98
N GLU A 153 -24.46 -13.41 7.87
CA GLU A 153 -25.21 -14.36 7.02
C GLU A 153 -24.91 -15.82 7.33
N SER A 154 -23.86 -16.10 8.11
CA SER A 154 -23.36 -17.46 8.35
C SER A 154 -23.09 -17.73 9.83
N ALA A 155 -23.49 -18.93 10.28
CA ALA A 155 -23.17 -19.47 11.60
C ALA A 155 -22.32 -20.76 11.55
N GLY A 156 -21.91 -21.21 10.35
CA GLY A 156 -21.19 -22.47 10.16
C GLY A 156 -19.75 -22.47 10.66
N SER A 157 -19.19 -21.30 11.00
CA SER A 157 -17.85 -21.20 11.57
C SER A 157 -17.80 -20.20 12.71
N ILE A 158 -16.70 -20.22 13.44
CA ILE A 158 -16.44 -19.34 14.60
C ILE A 158 -15.14 -18.60 14.33
N LYS A 159 -15.09 -17.31 14.61
CA LYS A 159 -13.91 -16.50 14.57
C LYS A 159 -13.51 -16.09 15.98
N SER A 160 -12.29 -16.39 16.37
CA SER A 160 -11.70 -15.92 17.65
C SER A 160 -10.80 -14.74 17.35
N GLU A 161 -11.04 -13.62 18.01
CA GLU A 161 -10.26 -12.37 17.93
C GLU A 161 -9.54 -12.19 19.28
N LEU A 162 -8.21 -12.18 19.26
CA LEU A 162 -7.40 -11.84 20.43
C LEU A 162 -6.79 -10.46 20.25
N HIS A 163 -7.25 -9.52 21.05
CA HIS A 163 -6.79 -8.15 21.10
C HIS A 163 -5.66 -8.02 22.12
N VAL A 164 -4.53 -7.43 21.73
CA VAL A 164 -3.34 -7.32 22.59
C VAL A 164 -2.70 -5.94 22.43
N LEU A 165 -2.33 -5.32 23.54
CA LEU A 165 -1.50 -4.12 23.56
C LEU A 165 -0.03 -4.53 23.75
N VAL A 166 0.77 -4.43 22.67
CA VAL A 166 2.20 -4.77 22.64
C VAL A 166 3.02 -3.47 22.74
N GLY A 167 3.51 -3.15 23.92
CA GLY A 167 4.04 -1.81 24.18
C GLY A 167 2.95 -0.76 24.04
N GLN A 168 2.99 0.02 22.98
CA GLN A 168 1.96 1.00 22.63
C GLN A 168 1.25 0.67 21.30
N ARG A 169 1.39 -0.57 20.80
CA ARG A 169 0.77 -1.00 19.52
C ARG A 169 -0.41 -1.91 19.79
N TYR A 170 -1.54 -1.56 19.18
CA TYR A 170 -2.73 -2.39 19.24
C TYR A 170 -2.63 -3.46 18.16
N VAL A 171 -2.58 -4.71 18.59
CA VAL A 171 -2.52 -5.89 17.71
C VAL A 171 -3.82 -6.66 17.83
N THR A 172 -4.41 -7.03 16.70
CA THR A 172 -5.50 -8.00 16.65
C THR A 172 -4.99 -9.27 15.99
N LEU A 173 -5.16 -10.40 16.65
CA LEU A 173 -4.88 -11.74 16.11
C LEU A 173 -6.20 -12.44 15.90
N GLU A 174 -6.43 -12.98 14.71
CA GLU A 174 -7.66 -13.68 14.37
C GLU A 174 -7.39 -15.09 13.87
N GLN A 175 -8.23 -16.03 14.29
CA GLN A 175 -8.26 -17.36 13.72
C GLN A 175 -9.69 -17.85 13.55
N GLN A 176 -9.97 -18.44 12.38
CA GLN A 176 -11.24 -19.12 12.12
C GLN A 176 -11.17 -20.58 12.58
N SER A 177 -12.26 -21.05 13.15
CA SER A 177 -12.51 -22.43 13.55
C SER A 177 -13.93 -22.83 13.15
N TYR A 178 -14.26 -24.10 13.29
CA TYR A 178 -15.58 -24.60 12.95
C TYR A 178 -16.23 -25.22 14.20
N SER A 179 -17.57 -25.22 14.26
CA SER A 179 -18.25 -25.89 15.35
C SER A 179 -17.99 -27.40 15.28
N SER A 180 -17.74 -28.01 16.44
CA SER A 180 -17.56 -29.47 16.56
C SER A 180 -18.82 -30.27 16.18
N ASP A 181 -19.96 -29.62 16.07
CA ASP A 181 -21.25 -30.26 15.82
C ASP A 181 -21.55 -30.50 14.33
N ASP A 182 -20.76 -29.92 13.43
CA ASP A 182 -20.91 -30.18 11.99
C ASP A 182 -20.22 -31.47 11.59
N LYS A 183 -20.99 -32.54 11.54
CA LYS A 183 -20.57 -33.91 11.17
C LYS A 183 -20.09 -34.04 9.73
N ASN A 184 -20.34 -33.04 8.88
CA ASN A 184 -19.96 -33.02 7.45
C ASN A 184 -18.57 -32.43 7.21
N ILE A 185 -17.98 -31.78 8.20
CA ILE A 185 -16.66 -31.19 8.05
C ILE A 185 -15.59 -32.18 8.47
N SER A 186 -14.86 -32.73 7.51
CA SER A 186 -13.74 -33.65 7.74
C SER A 186 -12.51 -33.03 8.44
N TYR A 187 -12.65 -31.82 8.97
CA TYR A 187 -11.57 -31.00 9.51
C TYR A 187 -11.45 -31.16 11.02
N LYS A 188 -10.95 -32.32 11.46
CA LYS A 188 -10.71 -32.68 12.86
C LYS A 188 -9.81 -31.71 13.67
N ASN A 189 -9.33 -30.61 13.08
CA ASN A 189 -8.38 -29.67 13.71
C ASN A 189 -8.98 -28.25 13.88
N ALA A 190 -10.26 -28.08 13.77
CA ALA A 190 -10.91 -26.76 13.77
C ALA A 190 -11.57 -26.41 15.11
N ASP A 191 -11.13 -27.04 16.20
CA ASP A 191 -11.60 -26.77 17.56
C ASP A 191 -11.31 -25.30 17.96
N PRO A 192 -12.34 -24.54 18.38
CA PRO A 192 -12.19 -23.18 18.90
C PRO A 192 -11.15 -23.07 20.03
N ALA A 193 -11.12 -24.05 20.95
CA ALA A 193 -10.16 -24.05 22.05
C ALA A 193 -8.70 -24.16 21.56
N ALA A 194 -8.45 -24.98 20.54
CA ALA A 194 -7.13 -25.09 19.92
C ALA A 194 -6.74 -23.83 19.16
N ALA A 195 -7.71 -23.16 18.51
CA ALA A 195 -7.49 -21.85 17.87
C ALA A 195 -7.12 -20.79 18.90
N GLU A 196 -7.86 -20.68 19.97
CA GLU A 196 -7.60 -19.71 21.06
C GLU A 196 -6.26 -19.97 21.76
N ALA A 197 -5.92 -21.24 22.03
CA ALA A 197 -4.60 -21.60 22.59
C ALA A 197 -3.45 -21.14 21.68
N ARG A 198 -3.64 -21.24 20.34
CA ARG A 198 -2.66 -20.74 19.38
C ARG A 198 -2.57 -19.23 19.36
N LEU A 199 -3.70 -18.51 19.40
CA LEU A 199 -3.71 -17.06 19.49
C LEU A 199 -2.96 -16.58 20.76
N ARG A 200 -3.21 -17.22 21.91
CA ARG A 200 -2.50 -16.92 23.17
C ARG A 200 -1.00 -17.22 23.05
N MET A 201 -0.62 -18.33 22.43
CA MET A 201 0.78 -18.67 22.17
C MET A 201 1.46 -17.61 21.28
N VAL A 202 0.81 -17.17 20.20
CA VAL A 202 1.33 -16.11 19.33
C VAL A 202 1.47 -14.81 20.11
N ALA A 203 0.42 -14.37 20.82
CA ALA A 203 0.42 -13.15 21.60
C ALA A 203 1.55 -13.09 22.64
N SER A 204 1.82 -14.22 23.31
CA SER A 204 2.87 -14.30 24.35
C SER A 204 4.30 -14.11 23.82
N LYS A 205 4.49 -14.15 22.50
CA LYS A 205 5.79 -14.03 21.84
C LYS A 205 5.93 -12.72 21.05
N LEU A 206 4.90 -11.88 21.01
CA LEU A 206 4.98 -10.58 20.37
C LEU A 206 5.91 -9.67 21.15
N LEU A 207 6.80 -8.96 20.48
CA LEU A 207 7.76 -8.06 21.08
C LEU A 207 7.64 -6.66 20.48
N PRO A 208 7.56 -5.59 21.26
CA PRO A 208 7.61 -4.24 20.75
C PRO A 208 9.01 -3.88 20.28
N TYR A 209 9.12 -3.00 19.27
CA TYR A 209 10.35 -2.33 18.91
C TYR A 209 10.06 -0.86 18.52
N GLU A 210 10.99 0.03 18.81
CA GLU A 210 10.87 1.45 18.42
C GLU A 210 11.64 1.76 17.14
N ASN A 211 12.74 1.07 16.92
CA ASN A 211 13.59 1.29 15.76
C ASN A 211 13.71 -0.03 14.96
N ALA A 212 13.19 -0.02 13.73
CA ALA A 212 13.18 -1.17 12.85
C ALA A 212 14.60 -1.69 12.54
N GLU A 213 15.61 -0.84 12.49
CA GLU A 213 17.00 -1.21 12.18
C GLU A 213 17.70 -1.92 13.35
N ARG A 214 17.28 -1.63 14.59
CA ARG A 214 17.89 -2.16 15.81
C ARG A 214 17.13 -3.35 16.40
N ALA A 215 15.94 -3.65 15.89
CA ALA A 215 15.16 -4.77 16.37
C ALA A 215 15.84 -6.11 16.01
N LYS A 216 15.56 -7.18 16.78
CA LYS A 216 16.08 -8.53 16.48
C LYS A 216 15.61 -8.99 15.10
N PRO A 217 16.40 -9.83 14.37
CA PRO A 217 15.92 -10.47 13.16
C PRO A 217 14.61 -11.21 13.39
N GLY A 218 13.74 -11.22 12.40
CA GLY A 218 12.43 -11.86 12.48
C GLY A 218 11.42 -11.14 11.60
N PHE A 219 10.21 -11.64 11.57
CA PHE A 219 9.09 -11.00 10.87
C PHE A 219 8.59 -9.81 11.69
N CYS A 220 8.50 -8.64 11.10
CA CYS A 220 8.08 -7.43 11.81
C CYS A 220 7.11 -6.55 11.01
N MET A 221 6.31 -5.81 11.75
CA MET A 221 5.36 -4.84 11.23
C MET A 221 5.08 -3.76 12.26
N GLN A 222 5.13 -2.50 11.86
CA GLN A 222 4.62 -1.33 12.61
C GLN A 222 4.99 -1.29 14.11
N GLY A 223 6.22 -1.59 14.46
CA GLY A 223 6.68 -1.57 15.84
C GLY A 223 6.46 -2.88 16.60
N VAL A 224 5.99 -3.96 15.92
CA VAL A 224 5.82 -5.29 16.53
C VAL A 224 6.64 -6.33 15.78
N LEU A 225 7.38 -7.12 16.54
CA LEU A 225 8.11 -8.28 16.06
C LEU A 225 7.31 -9.56 16.35
N PHE A 226 7.15 -10.40 15.31
CA PHE A 226 6.47 -11.69 15.36
C PHE A 226 7.51 -12.81 15.31
N ASP A 227 8.11 -13.12 16.45
CA ASP A 227 9.02 -14.26 16.60
C ASP A 227 8.27 -15.46 17.19
N VAL A 228 7.33 -15.99 16.43
CA VAL A 228 6.26 -16.86 16.92
C VAL A 228 6.32 -18.30 16.40
N GLY A 229 7.42 -18.68 15.71
CA GLY A 229 7.66 -20.06 15.25
C GLY A 229 6.73 -20.53 14.13
N GLN A 230 6.27 -19.60 13.28
CA GLN A 230 5.52 -19.92 12.06
C GLN A 230 6.41 -20.64 11.05
N VAL A 231 5.81 -21.56 10.30
CA VAL A 231 6.52 -22.32 9.24
C VAL A 231 6.49 -21.60 7.90
N ASP A 232 5.45 -20.81 7.67
CA ASP A 232 5.30 -19.90 6.53
C ASP A 232 4.63 -18.61 6.96
N GLU A 233 4.81 -17.57 6.16
CA GLU A 233 4.28 -16.24 6.43
C GLU A 233 3.94 -15.51 5.13
N ARG A 234 2.95 -14.63 5.23
CA ARG A 234 2.57 -13.72 4.15
C ARG A 234 2.23 -12.36 4.73
N ALA A 235 2.54 -11.31 3.97
CA ALA A 235 2.13 -9.96 4.29
C ALA A 235 1.95 -9.14 3.02
N SER A 236 0.92 -8.29 3.02
CA SER A 236 0.72 -7.26 2.01
C SER A 236 0.57 -5.92 2.71
N PHE A 237 1.23 -4.89 2.20
CA PHE A 237 1.25 -3.55 2.78
C PHE A 237 1.00 -2.54 1.69
N GLY A 238 0.17 -1.55 1.96
CA GLY A 238 -0.05 -0.42 1.09
C GLY A 238 0.32 0.87 1.81
N PHE A 239 1.07 1.74 1.16
CA PHE A 239 1.38 3.08 1.62
C PHE A 239 0.78 4.09 0.64
N THR A 240 0.39 5.25 1.15
CA THR A 240 -0.11 6.36 0.32
C THR A 240 0.55 7.66 0.72
N ALA A 241 0.81 8.51 -0.26
CA ALA A 241 1.20 9.90 -0.06
C ALA A 241 0.15 10.77 -0.73
N ASN A 242 -0.85 11.20 0.05
CA ASN A 242 -1.99 11.97 -0.44
C ASN A 242 -1.56 13.37 -0.93
N ASP A 243 -0.59 13.98 -0.27
CA ASP A 243 0.02 15.25 -0.65
C ASP A 243 0.80 15.18 -1.98
N LEU A 244 1.08 13.99 -2.49
CA LEU A 244 1.64 13.72 -3.82
C LEU A 244 0.56 13.33 -4.85
N GLY A 245 -0.69 13.70 -4.64
CA GLY A 245 -1.77 13.44 -5.59
C GLY A 245 -2.05 11.95 -5.81
N GLY A 246 -2.12 11.18 -4.74
CA GLY A 246 -2.46 9.75 -4.79
C GLY A 246 -1.31 8.87 -5.29
N VAL A 247 -0.08 9.12 -4.84
CA VAL A 247 1.01 8.16 -5.01
C VAL A 247 0.83 7.02 -4.02
N VAL A 248 0.85 5.81 -4.55
CA VAL A 248 0.63 4.57 -3.80
C VAL A 248 1.83 3.64 -3.97
N VAL A 249 2.30 3.05 -2.87
CA VAL A 249 3.30 1.98 -2.88
C VAL A 249 2.69 0.75 -2.24
N ASP A 250 2.60 -0.34 -2.98
CA ASP A 250 2.16 -1.64 -2.49
C ASP A 250 3.35 -2.58 -2.39
N VAL A 251 3.44 -3.32 -1.30
CA VAL A 251 4.50 -4.30 -1.06
C VAL A 251 3.88 -5.65 -0.75
N ASP A 252 4.21 -6.64 -1.55
CA ASP A 252 3.82 -8.04 -1.36
C ASP A 252 5.00 -8.88 -0.91
N TYR A 253 4.80 -9.56 0.21
CA TYR A 253 5.74 -10.50 0.79
C TYR A 253 5.05 -11.82 1.10
N HIS A 254 5.56 -12.94 0.59
CA HIS A 254 5.08 -14.23 1.04
C HIS A 254 6.11 -15.36 0.87
N ALA A 255 6.26 -16.16 1.92
CA ALA A 255 7.10 -17.35 1.96
C ALA A 255 6.32 -18.64 1.67
N VAL A 256 4.98 -18.55 1.55
CA VAL A 256 4.12 -19.72 1.28
C VAL A 256 4.45 -20.34 -0.05
N THR A 257 4.81 -21.64 -0.05
CA THR A 257 5.04 -22.41 -1.26
C THR A 257 3.76 -22.51 -2.08
N GLY A 258 3.85 -22.24 -3.36
CA GLY A 258 2.73 -22.28 -4.31
C GLY A 258 3.19 -22.74 -5.69
N GLN A 259 2.32 -22.62 -6.68
CA GLN A 259 2.71 -22.85 -8.07
C GLN A 259 3.79 -21.83 -8.48
N PRO A 260 4.81 -22.28 -9.24
CA PRO A 260 5.78 -21.38 -9.82
C PRO A 260 5.09 -20.27 -10.61
N ARG A 261 5.50 -19.03 -10.37
CA ARG A 261 4.98 -17.87 -11.11
C ARG A 261 5.91 -17.56 -12.27
N GLU A 262 5.34 -17.35 -13.43
CA GLU A 262 6.10 -16.84 -14.58
C GLU A 262 6.72 -15.47 -14.22
N GLY A 263 7.93 -15.19 -14.71
CA GLY A 263 8.63 -13.93 -14.45
C GLY A 263 7.82 -12.69 -14.91
N LEU A 264 8.06 -11.57 -14.26
CA LEU A 264 7.33 -10.31 -14.53
C LEU A 264 7.40 -9.92 -15.99
N LEU A 265 8.59 -9.86 -16.58
CA LEU A 265 8.77 -9.41 -17.97
C LEU A 265 8.10 -10.36 -18.97
N ALA A 266 8.07 -11.66 -18.69
CA ALA A 266 7.36 -12.62 -19.54
C ALA A 266 5.83 -12.40 -19.46
N ARG A 267 5.29 -12.14 -18.26
CA ARG A 267 3.87 -11.81 -18.07
C ARG A 267 3.48 -10.51 -18.77
N VAL A 268 4.30 -9.46 -18.64
CA VAL A 268 4.09 -8.17 -19.33
C VAL A 268 4.05 -8.39 -20.84
N LYS A 269 5.04 -9.10 -21.39
CA LYS A 269 5.09 -9.42 -22.82
C LYS A 269 3.85 -10.21 -23.27
N ARG A 270 3.40 -11.17 -22.48
CA ARG A 270 2.19 -11.94 -22.77
C ARG A 270 0.95 -11.03 -22.76
N SER A 271 0.80 -10.15 -21.77
CA SER A 271 -0.33 -9.20 -21.71
C SER A 271 -0.42 -8.33 -22.97
N TYR A 272 0.71 -7.84 -23.48
CA TYR A 272 0.77 -7.10 -24.74
C TYR A 272 0.45 -7.97 -25.97
N SER A 273 0.69 -9.27 -25.91
CA SER A 273 0.35 -10.21 -27.00
C SER A 273 -1.13 -10.58 -26.97
N ASP A 274 -1.66 -10.82 -25.76
CA ASP A 274 -3.05 -11.22 -25.55
C ASP A 274 -4.03 -10.06 -25.78
N TYR A 275 -3.58 -8.82 -25.50
CA TYR A 275 -4.37 -7.61 -25.71
C TYR A 275 -3.55 -6.51 -26.41
N PRO A 276 -3.40 -6.59 -27.74
CA PRO A 276 -2.58 -5.65 -28.55
C PRO A 276 -2.90 -4.15 -28.35
N PRO A 277 -4.15 -3.72 -28.06
CA PRO A 277 -4.44 -2.32 -27.79
C PRO A 277 -3.66 -1.71 -26.63
N LEU A 278 -3.20 -2.51 -25.66
CA LEU A 278 -2.35 -2.02 -24.56
C LEU A 278 -1.09 -1.31 -25.04
N ARG A 279 -0.51 -1.74 -26.18
CA ARG A 279 0.68 -1.10 -26.77
C ARG A 279 0.45 0.35 -27.20
N THR A 280 -0.79 0.76 -27.41
CA THR A 280 -1.14 2.14 -27.77
C THR A 280 -1.57 2.96 -26.54
N LEU A 281 -1.94 2.27 -25.46
CA LEU A 281 -2.41 2.88 -24.22
C LEU A 281 -1.30 3.04 -23.19
N ILE A 282 -0.26 2.22 -23.31
CA ILE A 282 0.84 2.16 -22.35
C ILE A 282 2.16 2.47 -23.05
N ALA A 283 2.97 3.30 -22.44
CA ALA A 283 4.33 3.59 -22.85
C ALA A 283 5.30 3.05 -21.78
N THR A 284 6.22 2.20 -22.18
CA THR A 284 7.25 1.65 -21.29
C THR A 284 8.39 2.64 -21.13
N LEU A 285 8.69 3.01 -19.89
CA LEU A 285 9.80 3.87 -19.53
C LEU A 285 11.08 3.07 -19.32
N ARG A 286 10.99 1.89 -18.68
CA ARG A 286 12.13 1.03 -18.40
C ARG A 286 11.71 -0.42 -18.16
N GLU A 287 12.41 -1.35 -18.79
CA GLU A 287 12.35 -2.79 -18.49
C GLU A 287 13.76 -3.32 -18.31
N ARG A 288 14.00 -4.11 -17.26
CA ARG A 288 15.33 -4.72 -17.04
C ARG A 288 15.30 -5.91 -16.07
N HIS A 289 16.34 -6.72 -16.18
CA HIS A 289 16.77 -7.60 -15.11
C HIS A 289 17.63 -6.81 -14.15
N THR A 290 17.38 -6.94 -12.85
CA THR A 290 18.05 -6.16 -11.79
C THR A 290 18.11 -6.99 -10.51
N GLU A 291 18.34 -6.34 -9.37
CA GLU A 291 18.30 -6.93 -8.05
C GLU A 291 17.34 -6.16 -7.12
N LEU A 292 16.69 -6.89 -6.22
CA LEU A 292 15.87 -6.32 -5.15
C LEU A 292 16.34 -6.88 -3.81
N GLY A 293 16.99 -6.03 -3.00
CA GLY A 293 17.60 -6.42 -1.73
C GLY A 293 18.64 -7.54 -1.89
N GLY A 294 19.50 -7.45 -2.92
CA GLY A 294 20.56 -8.40 -3.22
C GLY A 294 20.11 -9.74 -3.84
N VAL A 295 18.86 -9.81 -4.35
CA VAL A 295 18.32 -11.02 -5.01
C VAL A 295 17.89 -10.65 -6.43
N PRO A 296 18.19 -11.53 -7.44
CA PRO A 296 17.77 -11.28 -8.82
C PRO A 296 16.28 -10.97 -8.94
N ALA A 297 15.96 -9.93 -9.68
CA ALA A 297 14.62 -9.39 -9.84
C ALA A 297 14.37 -8.96 -11.30
N GLU A 298 13.11 -8.76 -11.64
CA GLU A 298 12.66 -8.21 -12.91
C GLU A 298 11.86 -6.94 -12.64
N GLU A 299 12.07 -5.92 -13.46
CA GLU A 299 11.46 -4.59 -13.33
C GLU A 299 10.77 -4.21 -14.63
N SER A 300 9.52 -3.69 -14.53
CA SER A 300 8.76 -3.08 -15.61
C SER A 300 8.19 -1.76 -15.12
N LEU A 301 8.55 -0.66 -15.79
CA LEU A 301 8.12 0.69 -15.46
C LEU A 301 7.35 1.26 -16.65
N ASP A 302 6.07 1.39 -16.48
CA ASP A 302 5.12 1.78 -17.50
C ASP A 302 4.36 3.05 -17.11
N LYS A 303 3.83 3.75 -18.10
CA LYS A 303 2.87 4.85 -17.91
C LYS A 303 1.77 4.81 -18.94
N THR A 304 0.64 5.46 -18.66
CA THR A 304 -0.38 5.70 -19.69
C THR A 304 0.17 6.63 -20.77
N SER A 305 -0.16 6.36 -22.04
CA SER A 305 0.25 7.18 -23.18
C SER A 305 -0.60 8.43 -23.39
N ARG A 306 -1.72 8.55 -22.68
CA ARG A 306 -2.70 9.63 -22.79
C ARG A 306 -3.23 9.99 -21.41
N SER A 307 -3.71 11.23 -21.25
CA SER A 307 -4.37 11.69 -20.02
C SER A 307 -5.56 10.80 -19.65
N PRO A 308 -5.72 10.48 -18.37
CA PRO A 308 -4.81 10.87 -17.29
C PRO A 308 -3.47 10.12 -17.35
N ILE A 309 -2.36 10.87 -17.26
CA ILE A 309 -1.01 10.31 -17.22
C ILE A 309 -0.77 9.71 -15.84
N ARG A 310 -0.61 8.40 -15.78
CA ARG A 310 -0.38 7.63 -14.56
C ARG A 310 0.80 6.70 -14.75
N HIS A 311 1.56 6.47 -13.70
CA HIS A 311 2.68 5.53 -13.71
C HIS A 311 2.30 4.23 -13.01
N PHE A 312 2.84 3.12 -13.50
CA PHE A 312 2.66 1.77 -12.99
C PHE A 312 4.03 1.09 -12.97
N PHE A 313 4.71 1.22 -11.87
CA PHE A 313 6.05 0.69 -11.69
C PHE A 313 5.98 -0.59 -10.87
N HIS A 314 6.59 -1.64 -11.38
CA HIS A 314 6.57 -2.95 -10.74
C HIS A 314 7.96 -3.58 -10.75
N ILE A 315 8.37 -4.11 -9.62
CA ILE A 315 9.54 -4.97 -9.49
C ILE A 315 9.18 -6.19 -8.66
N GLU A 316 9.64 -7.36 -9.09
CA GLU A 316 9.51 -8.56 -8.29
C GLU A 316 10.78 -9.42 -8.38
N ARG A 317 11.09 -10.11 -7.30
CA ARG A 317 12.12 -11.12 -7.30
C ARG A 317 11.71 -12.28 -8.18
N ARG A 318 12.68 -12.88 -8.86
CA ARG A 318 12.44 -14.15 -9.54
C ARG A 318 11.94 -15.17 -8.52
N ASP A 319 10.85 -15.82 -8.86
CA ASP A 319 10.19 -16.76 -7.96
C ASP A 319 11.06 -18.01 -7.77
N ALA A 320 11.72 -18.08 -6.61
CA ALA A 320 12.47 -19.27 -6.22
C ALA A 320 11.50 -20.31 -5.64
N GLN A 321 11.49 -21.50 -6.22
CA GLN A 321 10.73 -22.63 -5.69
C GLN A 321 11.64 -23.70 -5.08
N PRO A 322 11.30 -24.26 -3.91
CA PRO A 322 10.20 -23.82 -3.04
C PRO A 322 10.47 -22.47 -2.37
N ARG A 323 9.43 -21.66 -2.16
CA ARG A 323 9.53 -20.47 -1.32
C ARG A 323 9.72 -20.90 0.12
N THR A 324 10.56 -20.17 0.83
CA THR A 324 10.85 -20.39 2.26
C THR A 324 10.93 -19.04 2.97
N LEU A 325 11.02 -19.06 4.30
CA LEU A 325 11.26 -17.84 5.09
C LEU A 325 12.56 -17.12 4.67
N ASP A 326 13.55 -17.86 4.16
CA ASP A 326 14.81 -17.29 3.66
C ASP A 326 14.74 -16.84 2.20
N ARG A 327 13.83 -17.42 1.43
CA ARG A 327 13.64 -17.16 0.00
C ARG A 327 12.17 -16.86 -0.29
N PRO A 328 11.62 -15.80 0.28
CA PRO A 328 10.24 -15.41 0.03
C PRO A 328 10.09 -14.81 -1.37
N TYR A 329 8.89 -14.84 -1.91
CA TYR A 329 8.49 -13.89 -2.93
C TYR A 329 8.47 -12.49 -2.30
N PHE A 330 8.94 -11.51 -3.04
CA PHE A 330 8.92 -10.12 -2.63
C PHE A 330 8.75 -9.25 -3.86
N GLY A 331 7.67 -8.48 -3.89
CA GLY A 331 7.34 -7.56 -4.97
C GLY A 331 6.99 -6.19 -4.43
N ILE A 332 7.25 -5.16 -5.21
CA ILE A 332 6.88 -3.77 -4.92
C ILE A 332 6.22 -3.18 -6.16
N GLU A 333 5.10 -2.50 -5.96
CA GLU A 333 4.44 -1.69 -6.97
C GLU A 333 4.40 -0.24 -6.52
N LEU A 334 4.62 0.70 -7.45
CA LEU A 334 4.36 2.12 -7.25
C LEU A 334 3.39 2.58 -8.33
N ARG A 335 2.34 3.27 -7.92
CA ARG A 335 1.33 3.85 -8.81
C ARG A 335 1.13 5.32 -8.49
N THR A 336 0.89 6.13 -9.51
CA THR A 336 0.62 7.57 -9.36
C THR A 336 -0.73 7.95 -9.96
N GLY A 337 -1.28 9.08 -9.54
CA GLY A 337 -2.58 9.55 -10.05
C GLY A 337 -3.75 8.64 -9.66
N MET A 338 -3.61 7.89 -8.61
CA MET A 338 -4.64 6.99 -8.09
C MET A 338 -5.68 7.77 -7.30
N ARG A 339 -6.90 7.23 -7.25
CA ARG A 339 -7.92 7.74 -6.32
C ARG A 339 -7.36 7.70 -4.89
N TYR A 340 -7.55 8.79 -4.15
CA TYR A 340 -7.16 8.85 -2.75
C TYR A 340 -8.23 9.52 -1.90
N PHE A 341 -8.12 9.34 -0.59
CA PHE A 341 -9.12 9.76 0.38
C PHE A 341 -8.44 10.62 1.44
N VAL A 342 -9.05 11.75 1.77
CA VAL A 342 -8.58 12.65 2.82
C VAL A 342 -9.63 12.68 3.94
N PRO A 343 -9.35 12.10 5.12
CA PRO A 343 -10.28 12.12 6.24
C PRO A 343 -10.59 13.56 6.66
N VAL A 344 -11.88 13.84 6.92
CA VAL A 344 -12.30 15.10 7.53
C VAL A 344 -12.34 14.91 9.05
N PRO A 345 -11.59 15.68 9.84
CA PRO A 345 -11.59 15.53 11.28
C PRO A 345 -12.99 15.66 11.89
N ALA A 346 -13.31 14.83 12.87
CA ALA A 346 -14.61 14.82 13.52
C ALA A 346 -14.98 16.21 14.07
N GLY A 347 -16.21 16.67 13.75
CA GLY A 347 -16.70 17.98 14.17
C GLY A 347 -16.26 19.15 13.30
N GLN A 348 -15.47 18.93 12.25
CA GLN A 348 -15.18 19.94 11.24
C GLN A 348 -16.15 19.84 10.07
N GLN A 349 -16.49 20.99 9.49
CA GLN A 349 -17.22 21.01 8.23
C GLN A 349 -16.25 20.59 7.11
N PRO A 350 -16.70 19.76 6.15
CA PRO A 350 -15.88 19.45 4.99
C PRO A 350 -15.56 20.73 4.24
N PRO A 351 -14.30 20.93 3.79
CA PRO A 351 -13.95 22.05 2.95
C PRO A 351 -14.70 21.99 1.61
N GLU A 352 -14.85 23.12 0.94
CA GLU A 352 -15.33 23.12 -0.44
C GLU A 352 -14.38 22.29 -1.30
N THR A 353 -14.94 21.35 -2.06
CA THR A 353 -14.15 20.50 -2.95
C THR A 353 -14.06 21.13 -4.34
N GLU A 354 -12.87 21.09 -4.93
CA GLU A 354 -12.63 21.60 -6.27
C GLU A 354 -12.67 20.47 -7.31
N GLY A 355 -13.14 20.79 -8.52
CA GLY A 355 -13.17 19.87 -9.64
C GLY A 355 -14.10 18.68 -9.45
N GLU A 356 -13.60 17.47 -9.70
CA GLU A 356 -14.35 16.20 -9.59
C GLU A 356 -14.28 15.58 -8.17
N SER A 357 -13.59 16.23 -7.23
CA SER A 357 -13.53 15.77 -5.84
C SER A 357 -14.88 15.95 -5.16
N TYR A 358 -15.25 15.03 -4.28
CA TYR A 358 -16.51 15.12 -3.55
C TYR A 358 -16.36 14.62 -2.11
N TYR A 359 -17.23 15.11 -1.23
CA TYR A 359 -17.30 14.64 0.15
C TYR A 359 -18.20 13.39 0.26
N SER A 360 -17.64 12.32 0.82
CA SER A 360 -18.40 11.13 1.24
C SER A 360 -18.91 11.32 2.66
N ALA A 361 -20.20 11.51 2.82
CA ALA A 361 -20.81 11.69 4.15
C ALA A 361 -20.83 10.37 4.96
N GLU A 362 -20.82 9.22 4.29
CA GLU A 362 -20.80 7.89 4.89
C GLU A 362 -19.45 7.60 5.57
N ASP A 363 -18.35 7.89 4.86
CA ASP A 363 -17.00 7.61 5.32
C ASP A 363 -16.36 8.82 6.02
N HIS A 364 -17.00 9.99 5.95
CA HIS A 364 -16.49 11.25 6.48
C HIS A 364 -15.14 11.67 5.85
N GLU A 365 -15.03 11.50 4.53
CA GLU A 365 -13.81 11.69 3.75
C GLU A 365 -14.06 12.55 2.50
N ILE A 366 -13.02 13.27 2.05
CA ILE A 366 -12.99 13.87 0.71
C ILE A 366 -12.38 12.83 -0.23
N VAL A 367 -13.12 12.50 -1.27
CA VAL A 367 -12.69 11.57 -2.32
C VAL A 367 -12.11 12.36 -3.48
N HIS A 368 -10.84 12.13 -3.77
CA HIS A 368 -10.18 12.65 -4.96
C HIS A 368 -10.17 11.56 -6.03
N PRO A 369 -10.76 11.77 -7.21
CA PRO A 369 -10.78 10.79 -8.28
C PRO A 369 -9.38 10.56 -8.88
N GLU A 370 -9.27 9.56 -9.73
CA GLU A 370 -8.06 9.34 -10.51
C GLU A 370 -7.76 10.55 -11.41
N SER A 371 -6.51 10.98 -11.46
CA SER A 371 -6.09 12.19 -12.17
C SER A 371 -4.73 12.00 -12.85
N ASP A 372 -4.27 13.01 -13.57
CA ASP A 372 -2.88 13.06 -14.02
C ASP A 372 -1.93 13.00 -12.81
N SER A 373 -0.83 12.27 -12.95
CA SER A 373 0.25 12.27 -11.96
C SER A 373 0.78 13.69 -11.75
N VAL A 374 0.87 14.13 -10.52
CA VAL A 374 1.50 15.42 -10.18
C VAL A 374 3.04 15.33 -10.31
N LEU A 375 3.60 14.13 -10.37
CA LEU A 375 5.02 13.89 -10.54
C LEU A 375 5.36 13.67 -12.02
N SER A 376 6.46 14.27 -12.49
CA SER A 376 7.01 13.98 -13.80
C SER A 376 7.65 12.58 -13.86
N ASP A 377 7.88 12.08 -15.08
CA ASP A 377 8.56 10.79 -15.31
C ASP A 377 9.90 10.73 -14.52
N GLU A 378 10.72 11.78 -14.59
CA GLU A 378 12.00 11.85 -13.91
C GLU A 378 11.85 11.81 -12.38
N GLN A 379 10.86 12.52 -11.84
CA GLN A 379 10.58 12.55 -10.41
C GLN A 379 10.14 11.19 -9.88
N VAL A 380 9.25 10.51 -10.61
CA VAL A 380 8.78 9.17 -10.23
C VAL A 380 9.90 8.14 -10.34
N LEU A 381 10.70 8.18 -11.42
CA LEU A 381 11.87 7.31 -11.58
C LEU A 381 12.87 7.51 -10.43
N ARG A 382 13.14 8.74 -10.05
CA ARG A 382 14.03 9.04 -8.93
C ARG A 382 13.49 8.51 -7.59
N LEU A 383 12.21 8.78 -7.29
CA LEU A 383 11.55 8.26 -6.09
C LEU A 383 11.64 6.72 -6.04
N TRP A 384 11.37 6.07 -7.17
CA TRP A 384 11.47 4.63 -7.31
C TRP A 384 12.86 4.10 -7.04
N ASP A 385 13.87 4.64 -7.71
CA ASP A 385 15.26 4.18 -7.59
C ASP A 385 15.78 4.38 -6.16
N GLU A 386 15.49 5.50 -5.52
CA GLU A 386 15.85 5.78 -4.12
C GLU A 386 15.17 4.83 -3.14
N MET A 387 13.90 4.50 -3.37
CA MET A 387 13.16 3.53 -2.57
C MET A 387 13.76 2.13 -2.71
N LEU A 388 14.00 1.66 -3.93
CA LEU A 388 14.57 0.33 -4.19
C LEU A 388 15.97 0.17 -3.61
N ALA A 389 16.82 1.20 -3.71
CA ALA A 389 18.16 1.20 -3.12
C ALA A 389 18.16 1.02 -1.59
N SER A 390 17.04 1.35 -0.94
CA SER A 390 16.87 1.21 0.51
C SER A 390 16.46 -0.19 0.96
N VAL A 391 15.96 -1.02 0.03
CA VAL A 391 15.45 -2.36 0.36
C VAL A 391 16.59 -3.28 0.77
N ARG A 392 16.49 -3.83 1.98
CA ARG A 392 17.48 -4.78 2.50
C ARG A 392 16.84 -5.83 3.40
N LYS A 393 17.40 -7.03 3.40
CA LYS A 393 17.02 -8.10 4.33
C LYS A 393 17.51 -7.74 5.74
N ARG A 394 16.73 -8.11 6.74
CA ARG A 394 17.11 -8.02 8.17
C ARG A 394 17.83 -9.24 8.64
#